data_c6f3988ed08aceca6570681b9af42483
#
_entry.id   c6f3988ed08aceca6570681b9af42483
#
_cell.length_a   1.000
_cell.length_b   1.000
_cell.length_c   1.000
_cell.angle_alpha   90.00
_cell.angle_beta   90.00
_cell.angle_gamma   90.00
#
_symmetry.space_group_name_H-M   'P 1'
#
loop_
_entity.id
_entity.type
_entity.pdbx_description
1 polymer ?
#
loop_
_entity_poly.entity_id
_entity_poly.type
_entity_poly.pdbx_seq_one_letter_code
_entity_poly.pdbx_strand_id
1 'polypeptide(L)'
;MTFLNQYKLEGCICTHPHDHEVYSDPELYPNFQEKFVEFQETLKKNIKEQNSKVYLRLFDGEFWFLRGHSVGNISNRHTNVHPKEMDLKPFWDGVYGCDYVSTQLYPHEMEIYKTLFPDRPFDFPMEYIYAIVANRSIFDYGKIGLICGEGKAKVIKELFKHKEYRDYIGTDGFDSIITVPERFACNRIEEIESKISNELDDNIDVYLYGIGISKLALAHRFKKYSNSIFIDIGCGMSAIAGLVGNDRPYFGNWVNHRVKHFDYNGVDLMDSNEHGVVWLEGEKHVNN
;
A
#
# COMPACT_ATOMS: atom_id res chain seq x y z
N MET A 1 -0.16 -28.60 -5.24
CA MET A 1 0.23 -27.30 -5.84
C MET A 1 -0.82 -26.33 -5.37
N THR A 2 -0.46 -25.27 -4.64
CA THR A 2 -1.45 -24.29 -4.17
C THR A 2 -1.99 -23.49 -5.36
N PHE A 3 -3.19 -22.93 -5.22
CA PHE A 3 -3.82 -22.07 -6.22
C PHE A 3 -2.86 -20.95 -6.70
N LEU A 4 -2.12 -20.34 -5.79
CA LEU A 4 -1.20 -19.26 -6.08
C LEU A 4 0.04 -19.68 -6.88
N ASN A 5 0.57 -20.88 -6.65
CA ASN A 5 1.65 -21.45 -7.49
C ASN A 5 1.17 -21.70 -8.93
N GLN A 6 -0.10 -22.06 -9.09
CA GLN A 6 -0.72 -22.22 -10.40
C GLN A 6 -0.73 -20.89 -11.19
N TYR A 7 -0.83 -19.77 -10.49
CA TYR A 7 -0.88 -18.44 -11.09
C TYR A 7 0.45 -17.68 -11.06
N LYS A 8 1.55 -18.35 -10.76
CA LYS A 8 2.89 -17.73 -10.63
C LYS A 8 2.94 -16.58 -9.60
N LEU A 9 2.07 -16.62 -8.61
CA LEU A 9 2.07 -15.70 -7.48
C LEU A 9 2.87 -16.32 -6.33
N GLU A 10 4.06 -16.85 -6.65
CA GLU A 10 4.99 -17.36 -5.66
C GLU A 10 5.30 -16.24 -4.66
N GLY A 11 5.17 -16.54 -3.37
CA GLY A 11 5.29 -15.55 -2.31
C GLY A 11 3.98 -14.90 -1.86
N CYS A 12 2.91 -15.04 -2.62
CA CYS A 12 1.56 -14.62 -2.22
C CYS A 12 0.75 -15.84 -1.77
N ILE A 13 1.24 -16.54 -0.75
CA ILE A 13 0.51 -17.67 -0.16
C ILE A 13 -0.46 -17.11 0.85
N CYS A 14 -1.74 -17.20 0.53
CA CYS A 14 -2.78 -16.94 1.48
C CYS A 14 -2.71 -17.98 2.61
N THR A 15 -2.35 -17.56 3.80
CA THR A 15 -2.28 -18.43 4.97
C THR A 15 -3.57 -18.42 5.77
N HIS A 16 -4.44 -17.47 5.51
CA HIS A 16 -5.74 -17.38 6.13
C HIS A 16 -6.75 -18.25 5.37
N PRO A 17 -7.45 -19.20 6.02
CA PRO A 17 -8.37 -20.13 5.35
C PRO A 17 -9.42 -19.44 4.49
N HIS A 18 -9.99 -18.35 4.97
CA HIS A 18 -11.00 -17.59 4.24
C HIS A 18 -10.48 -16.94 2.96
N ASP A 19 -9.28 -16.36 3.01
CA ASP A 19 -8.69 -15.72 1.83
C ASP A 19 -8.33 -16.76 0.77
N HIS A 20 -7.88 -17.96 1.19
CA HIS A 20 -7.60 -19.04 0.27
C HIS A 20 -8.87 -19.53 -0.46
N GLU A 21 -9.99 -19.60 0.25
CA GLU A 21 -11.28 -19.95 -0.34
C GLU A 21 -11.73 -18.90 -1.35
N VAL A 22 -11.57 -17.62 -1.04
CA VAL A 22 -11.93 -16.51 -1.93
C VAL A 22 -11.11 -16.55 -3.21
N TYR A 23 -9.79 -16.71 -3.14
CA TYR A 23 -8.94 -16.79 -4.33
C TYR A 23 -9.17 -18.05 -5.17
N SER A 24 -9.64 -19.11 -4.56
CA SER A 24 -9.98 -20.34 -5.27
C SER A 24 -11.39 -20.34 -5.85
N ASP A 25 -12.20 -19.33 -5.53
CA ASP A 25 -13.56 -19.21 -6.01
C ASP A 25 -13.60 -18.64 -7.43
N PRO A 26 -13.90 -19.47 -8.46
CA PRO A 26 -13.94 -19.01 -9.84
C PRO A 26 -15.13 -18.09 -10.16
N GLU A 27 -16.13 -18.02 -9.29
CA GLU A 27 -17.24 -17.07 -9.45
C GLU A 27 -16.82 -15.66 -9.04
N LEU A 28 -15.99 -15.54 -7.99
CA LEU A 28 -15.45 -14.26 -7.53
C LEU A 28 -14.23 -13.81 -8.37
N TYR A 29 -13.39 -14.76 -8.77
CA TYR A 29 -12.16 -14.49 -9.53
C TYR A 29 -12.11 -15.28 -10.85
N PRO A 30 -13.09 -15.13 -11.74
CA PRO A 30 -13.07 -15.83 -13.00
C PRO A 30 -11.84 -15.39 -13.82
N ASN A 31 -11.04 -16.36 -14.25
CA ASN A 31 -9.83 -16.11 -15.04
C ASN A 31 -8.81 -15.18 -14.35
N PHE A 32 -8.60 -15.35 -13.03
CA PHE A 32 -7.73 -14.48 -12.23
C PHE A 32 -6.37 -14.23 -12.89
N GLN A 33 -5.70 -15.30 -13.36
CA GLN A 33 -4.37 -15.17 -13.97
C GLN A 33 -4.40 -14.33 -15.25
N GLU A 34 -5.35 -14.58 -16.12
CA GLU A 34 -5.49 -13.84 -17.38
C GLU A 34 -5.72 -12.35 -17.11
N LYS A 35 -6.67 -12.04 -16.25
CA LYS A 35 -6.98 -10.66 -15.86
C LYS A 35 -5.86 -9.99 -15.08
N PHE A 36 -5.12 -10.74 -14.28
CA PHE A 36 -3.96 -10.21 -13.59
C PHE A 36 -2.84 -9.83 -14.59
N VAL A 37 -2.62 -10.65 -15.62
CA VAL A 37 -1.69 -10.30 -16.71
C VAL A 37 -2.18 -9.06 -17.47
N GLU A 38 -3.46 -8.97 -17.79
CA GLU A 38 -4.05 -7.78 -18.42
C GLU A 38 -3.86 -6.52 -17.56
N PHE A 39 -4.04 -6.65 -16.25
CA PHE A 39 -3.78 -5.56 -15.30
C PHE A 39 -2.31 -5.12 -15.34
N GLN A 40 -1.36 -6.06 -15.32
CA GLN A 40 0.07 -5.77 -15.40
C GLN A 40 0.44 -5.10 -16.73
N GLU A 41 -0.09 -5.58 -17.85
CA GLU A 41 0.16 -4.99 -19.17
C GLU A 41 -0.44 -3.58 -19.28
N THR A 42 -1.62 -3.36 -18.71
CA THR A 42 -2.23 -2.01 -18.64
C THR A 42 -1.36 -1.07 -17.84
N LEU A 43 -0.83 -1.52 -16.72
CA LEU A 43 0.06 -0.74 -15.87
C LEU A 43 1.35 -0.37 -16.63
N LYS A 44 2.02 -1.35 -17.24
CA LYS A 44 3.23 -1.13 -18.06
C LYS A 44 2.97 -0.17 -19.22
N LYS A 45 1.83 -0.29 -19.89
CA LYS A 45 1.41 0.61 -20.96
C LYS A 45 1.29 2.05 -20.45
N ASN A 46 0.57 2.27 -19.36
CA ASN A 46 0.40 3.61 -18.79
C ASN A 46 1.74 4.23 -18.39
N ILE A 47 2.66 3.45 -17.82
CA ILE A 47 4.02 3.88 -17.48
C ILE A 47 4.76 4.32 -18.76
N LYS A 48 4.80 3.46 -19.78
CA LYS A 48 5.49 3.75 -21.04
C LYS A 48 4.96 4.98 -21.76
N GLU A 49 3.66 5.21 -21.68
CA GLU A 49 2.98 6.35 -22.32
C GLU A 49 3.04 7.62 -21.46
N GLN A 50 3.66 7.57 -20.28
CA GLN A 50 3.67 8.64 -19.27
C GLN A 50 2.24 9.18 -19.00
N ASN A 51 1.27 8.27 -19.01
CA ASN A 51 -0.13 8.56 -18.80
C ASN A 51 -0.44 8.44 -17.29
N SER A 52 -0.25 9.55 -16.57
CA SER A 52 -0.46 9.59 -15.12
C SER A 52 -1.81 9.02 -14.71
N LYS A 53 -1.79 8.03 -13.85
CA LYS A 53 -2.97 7.33 -13.32
C LYS A 53 -2.83 7.13 -11.82
N VAL A 54 -3.95 7.21 -11.12
CA VAL A 54 -4.03 6.98 -9.68
C VAL A 54 -4.87 5.73 -9.42
N TYR A 55 -4.21 4.75 -8.80
CA TYR A 55 -4.80 3.50 -8.36
C TYR A 55 -5.05 3.58 -6.86
N LEU A 56 -6.30 3.63 -6.45
CA LEU A 56 -6.72 3.72 -5.05
C LEU A 56 -7.30 2.40 -4.58
N ARG A 57 -6.94 1.99 -3.39
CA ARG A 57 -7.46 0.81 -2.72
C ARG A 57 -8.34 1.23 -1.54
N LEU A 58 -9.53 0.64 -1.46
CA LEU A 58 -10.46 0.78 -0.35
C LEU A 58 -10.58 -0.54 0.40
N PHE A 59 -10.67 -0.46 1.72
CA PHE A 59 -10.89 -1.59 2.60
C PHE A 59 -11.77 -1.18 3.79
N ASP A 60 -11.97 -2.06 4.76
CA ASP A 60 -12.84 -1.86 5.92
C ASP A 60 -12.64 -0.50 6.60
N GLY A 61 -11.39 -0.14 6.89
CA GLY A 61 -11.04 1.11 7.56
C GLY A 61 -11.47 2.36 6.80
N GLU A 62 -11.26 2.38 5.49
CA GLU A 62 -11.69 3.46 4.62
C GLU A 62 -13.22 3.56 4.55
N PHE A 63 -13.93 2.44 4.46
CA PHE A 63 -15.38 2.41 4.47
C PHE A 63 -15.97 2.92 5.79
N TRP A 64 -15.41 2.51 6.93
CA TRP A 64 -15.81 2.99 8.24
C TRP A 64 -15.61 4.51 8.37
N PHE A 65 -14.44 5.00 7.98
CA PHE A 65 -14.11 6.42 8.03
C PHE A 65 -15.07 7.27 7.18
N LEU A 66 -15.31 6.89 5.93
CA LEU A 66 -16.22 7.59 5.02
C LEU A 66 -17.67 7.63 5.52
N ARG A 67 -18.05 6.68 6.37
CA ARG A 67 -19.36 6.68 7.06
C ARG A 67 -19.37 7.50 8.35
N GLY A 68 -18.27 8.19 8.66
CA GLY A 68 -18.14 9.00 9.87
C GLY A 68 -17.89 8.18 11.14
N HIS A 69 -17.44 6.95 11.02
CA HIS A 69 -17.12 6.09 12.17
C HIS A 69 -15.63 6.11 12.50
N SER A 70 -15.31 5.97 13.77
CA SER A 70 -13.95 5.73 14.22
C SER A 70 -13.49 4.35 13.78
N VAL A 71 -12.27 4.25 13.29
CA VAL A 71 -11.67 3.00 12.83
C VAL A 71 -10.90 2.35 13.98
N GLY A 72 -11.63 1.75 14.94
CA GLY A 72 -11.04 1.07 16.11
C GLY A 72 -10.01 1.92 16.86
N ASN A 73 -8.98 1.29 17.43
CA ASN A 73 -7.82 1.99 18.02
C ASN A 73 -6.98 2.77 17.00
N ILE A 74 -7.25 2.60 15.72
CA ILE A 74 -6.57 3.27 14.60
C ILE A 74 -7.07 4.72 14.43
N SER A 75 -8.27 5.06 14.93
CA SER A 75 -8.84 6.42 14.80
C SER A 75 -7.93 7.50 15.39
N ASN A 76 -7.36 7.26 16.56
CA ASN A 76 -6.44 8.20 17.23
C ASN A 76 -5.09 8.35 16.50
N ARG A 77 -4.89 7.64 15.41
CA ARG A 77 -3.69 7.70 14.60
C ARG A 77 -3.88 8.54 13.34
N HIS A 78 -5.01 8.38 12.66
CA HIS A 78 -5.30 9.07 11.40
C HIS A 78 -5.83 10.48 11.61
N THR A 79 -6.59 10.69 12.68
CA THR A 79 -7.17 11.98 13.03
C THR A 79 -7.24 12.16 14.55
N ASN A 80 -7.11 13.41 15.02
CA ASN A 80 -7.33 13.78 16.42
C ASN A 80 -8.76 14.28 16.67
N VAL A 81 -9.59 14.30 15.64
CA VAL A 81 -11.01 14.71 15.68
C VAL A 81 -11.85 13.50 15.28
N HIS A 82 -13.01 13.34 15.91
CA HIS A 82 -13.90 12.23 15.53
C HIS A 82 -14.39 12.44 14.08
N PRO A 83 -14.40 11.39 13.21
CA PRO A 83 -14.78 11.56 11.80
C PRO A 83 -16.15 12.19 11.57
N LYS A 84 -17.12 12.02 12.48
CA LYS A 84 -18.42 12.70 12.43
C LYS A 84 -18.34 14.24 12.55
N GLU A 85 -17.26 14.74 13.09
CA GLU A 85 -17.03 16.19 13.30
C GLU A 85 -16.18 16.79 12.18
N MET A 86 -15.72 15.97 11.26
CA MET A 86 -14.91 16.38 10.13
C MET A 86 -15.78 16.67 8.90
N ASP A 87 -15.32 17.59 8.05
CA ASP A 87 -15.80 17.65 6.68
C ASP A 87 -15.25 16.46 5.89
N LEU A 88 -16.09 15.48 5.62
CA LEU A 88 -15.73 14.29 4.87
C LEU A 88 -15.80 14.49 3.35
N LYS A 89 -16.32 15.63 2.87
CA LYS A 89 -16.47 15.88 1.44
C LYS A 89 -15.17 15.74 0.66
N PRO A 90 -14.00 16.27 1.09
CA PRO A 90 -12.75 16.09 0.36
C PRO A 90 -12.31 14.64 0.21
N PHE A 91 -12.64 13.79 1.19
CA PHE A 91 -12.33 12.36 1.17
C PHE A 91 -13.23 11.61 0.18
N TRP A 92 -14.51 11.95 0.10
CA TRP A 92 -15.42 11.42 -0.89
C TRP A 92 -15.05 11.87 -2.31
N ASP A 93 -14.81 13.16 -2.50
CA ASP A 93 -14.39 13.73 -3.80
C ASP A 93 -13.10 13.06 -4.30
N GLY A 94 -12.19 12.71 -3.37
CA GLY A 94 -10.95 12.06 -3.72
C GLY A 94 -11.13 10.64 -4.23
N VAL A 95 -12.06 9.86 -3.70
CA VAL A 95 -12.37 8.53 -4.24
C VAL A 95 -12.89 8.66 -5.67
N TYR A 96 -13.81 9.60 -5.92
CA TYR A 96 -14.33 9.84 -7.26
C TYR A 96 -13.29 10.41 -8.23
N GLY A 97 -12.30 11.13 -7.71
CA GLY A 97 -11.23 11.75 -8.51
C GLY A 97 -10.10 10.80 -8.92
N CYS A 98 -9.98 9.62 -8.32
CA CYS A 98 -9.00 8.62 -8.72
C CYS A 98 -9.39 7.95 -10.05
N ASP A 99 -8.40 7.52 -10.84
CA ASP A 99 -8.66 6.89 -12.14
C ASP A 99 -9.19 5.46 -11.96
N TYR A 100 -8.61 4.73 -11.02
CA TYR A 100 -8.98 3.36 -10.70
C TYR A 100 -9.23 3.22 -9.20
N VAL A 101 -10.30 2.50 -8.84
CA VAL A 101 -10.64 2.20 -7.45
C VAL A 101 -10.84 0.70 -7.31
N SER A 102 -10.21 0.13 -6.31
CA SER A 102 -10.25 -1.30 -6.01
C SER A 102 -10.69 -1.56 -4.58
N THR A 103 -11.31 -2.71 -4.35
CA THR A 103 -11.59 -3.27 -3.04
C THR A 103 -11.46 -4.79 -3.10
N GLN A 104 -11.56 -5.48 -1.96
CA GLN A 104 -11.65 -6.93 -1.94
C GLN A 104 -12.95 -7.43 -2.54
N LEU A 105 -12.92 -8.58 -3.20
CA LEU A 105 -14.11 -9.23 -3.75
C LEU A 105 -14.90 -10.06 -2.73
N TYR A 106 -14.69 -9.88 -1.44
CA TYR A 106 -15.59 -10.46 -0.46
C TYR A 106 -16.99 -9.90 -0.64
N PRO A 107 -18.04 -10.72 -0.58
CA PRO A 107 -19.41 -10.28 -0.78
C PRO A 107 -19.81 -9.10 0.11
N HIS A 108 -19.33 -9.10 1.36
CA HIS A 108 -19.61 -8.03 2.32
C HIS A 108 -18.96 -6.69 1.90
N GLU A 109 -17.70 -6.68 1.54
CA GLU A 109 -16.98 -5.47 1.09
C GLU A 109 -17.57 -4.95 -0.22
N MET A 110 -17.93 -5.84 -1.14
CA MET A 110 -18.57 -5.48 -2.40
C MET A 110 -19.96 -4.88 -2.19
N GLU A 111 -20.73 -5.37 -1.23
CA GLU A 111 -22.03 -4.79 -0.87
C GLU A 111 -21.86 -3.38 -0.29
N ILE A 112 -20.89 -3.20 0.62
CA ILE A 112 -20.56 -1.88 1.18
C ILE A 112 -20.10 -0.94 0.05
N TYR A 113 -19.18 -1.39 -0.80
CA TYR A 113 -18.71 -0.60 -1.93
C TYR A 113 -19.85 -0.11 -2.81
N LYS A 114 -20.73 -1.01 -3.27
CA LYS A 114 -21.88 -0.68 -4.11
C LYS A 114 -22.86 0.27 -3.42
N THR A 115 -23.00 0.14 -2.11
CA THR A 115 -23.89 1.02 -1.32
C THR A 115 -23.31 2.42 -1.21
N LEU A 116 -22.00 2.55 -0.98
CA LEU A 116 -21.35 3.85 -0.82
C LEU A 116 -21.07 4.54 -2.18
N PHE A 117 -20.80 3.77 -3.21
CA PHE A 117 -20.38 4.26 -4.52
C PHE A 117 -21.24 3.68 -5.66
N PRO A 118 -22.58 3.94 -5.66
CA PRO A 118 -23.50 3.32 -6.62
C PRO A 118 -23.18 3.69 -8.08
N ASP A 119 -22.66 4.89 -8.29
CA ASP A 119 -22.35 5.43 -9.62
C ASP A 119 -20.86 5.28 -10.01
N ARG A 120 -20.07 4.62 -9.16
CA ARG A 120 -18.67 4.37 -9.47
C ARG A 120 -18.43 2.89 -9.76
N PRO A 121 -17.93 2.54 -10.96
CA PRO A 121 -17.62 1.16 -11.28
C PRO A 121 -16.48 0.65 -10.38
N PHE A 122 -16.53 -0.63 -10.09
CA PHE A 122 -15.42 -1.37 -9.54
C PHE A 122 -14.45 -1.71 -10.67
N ASP A 123 -13.19 -1.33 -10.53
CA ASP A 123 -12.25 -1.44 -11.64
C ASP A 123 -11.51 -2.79 -11.66
N PHE A 124 -10.99 -3.23 -10.49
CA PHE A 124 -10.25 -4.49 -10.37
C PHE A 124 -10.13 -4.92 -8.89
N PRO A 125 -9.87 -6.21 -8.61
CA PRO A 125 -9.60 -6.68 -7.26
C PRO A 125 -8.33 -6.06 -6.66
N MET A 126 -8.38 -5.59 -5.42
CA MET A 126 -7.20 -5.04 -4.75
C MET A 126 -6.07 -6.08 -4.57
N GLU A 127 -6.41 -7.34 -4.67
CA GLU A 127 -5.49 -8.47 -4.63
C GLU A 127 -4.44 -8.40 -5.75
N TYR A 128 -4.76 -7.77 -6.89
CA TYR A 128 -3.76 -7.55 -7.94
C TYR A 128 -2.65 -6.61 -7.49
N ILE A 129 -2.99 -5.56 -6.72
CA ILE A 129 -1.98 -4.66 -6.15
C ILE A 129 -1.12 -5.40 -5.13
N TYR A 130 -1.70 -6.20 -4.27
CA TYR A 130 -0.93 -7.00 -3.32
C TYR A 130 -0.06 -8.05 -4.02
N ALA A 131 -0.56 -8.67 -5.07
CA ALA A 131 0.18 -9.66 -5.84
C ALA A 131 1.44 -9.07 -6.48
N ILE A 132 1.38 -7.88 -7.10
CA ILE A 132 2.57 -7.26 -7.70
C ILE A 132 3.61 -6.82 -6.66
N VAL A 133 3.20 -6.53 -5.43
CA VAL A 133 4.12 -6.26 -4.33
C VAL A 133 4.70 -7.58 -3.80
N ALA A 134 3.86 -8.56 -3.50
CA ALA A 134 4.28 -9.82 -2.90
C ALA A 134 5.22 -10.64 -3.78
N ASN A 135 5.00 -10.67 -5.09
CA ASN A 135 5.90 -11.30 -6.06
C ASN A 135 7.05 -10.39 -6.53
N ARG A 136 7.10 -9.17 -6.01
CA ARG A 136 8.13 -8.15 -6.29
C ARG A 136 8.19 -7.65 -7.74
N SER A 137 7.25 -8.06 -8.61
CA SER A 137 7.23 -7.63 -10.01
C SER A 137 7.06 -6.11 -10.18
N ILE A 138 6.52 -5.42 -9.18
CA ILE A 138 6.38 -3.96 -9.22
C ILE A 138 7.73 -3.25 -9.31
N PHE A 139 8.80 -3.84 -8.78
CA PHE A 139 10.13 -3.23 -8.80
C PHE A 139 10.82 -3.31 -10.17
N ASP A 140 10.24 -4.07 -11.12
CA ASP A 140 10.70 -4.17 -12.50
C ASP A 140 10.10 -3.10 -13.43
N TYR A 141 9.22 -2.22 -12.91
CA TYR A 141 8.44 -1.29 -13.74
C TYR A 141 9.14 0.07 -13.97
N GLY A 142 10.42 0.18 -13.69
CA GLY A 142 11.21 1.39 -13.91
C GLY A 142 11.67 2.03 -12.60
N LYS A 143 11.79 3.35 -12.58
CA LYS A 143 12.19 4.09 -11.37
C LYS A 143 11.04 4.18 -10.40
N ILE A 144 11.27 3.75 -9.17
CA ILE A 144 10.24 3.64 -8.14
C ILE A 144 10.48 4.65 -7.03
N GLY A 145 9.46 5.47 -6.76
CA GLY A 145 9.38 6.33 -5.58
C GLY A 145 8.42 5.78 -4.52
N LEU A 146 8.61 6.21 -3.30
CA LEU A 146 7.70 5.92 -2.18
C LEU A 146 7.08 7.20 -1.62
N ILE A 147 5.81 7.10 -1.20
CA ILE A 147 5.15 8.12 -0.37
C ILE A 147 4.61 7.42 0.87
N CYS A 148 5.22 7.62 2.03
CA CYS A 148 4.88 6.87 3.24
C CYS A 148 5.12 7.66 4.53
N GLY A 149 4.67 7.10 5.65
CA GLY A 149 4.94 7.65 6.98
C GLY A 149 6.43 7.74 7.30
N GLU A 150 6.82 8.77 8.03
CA GLU A 150 8.22 9.06 8.38
C GLU A 150 8.91 7.88 9.10
N GLY A 151 8.18 7.18 9.97
CA GLY A 151 8.70 6.02 10.68
C GLY A 151 9.08 4.89 9.73
N LYS A 152 8.17 4.54 8.80
CA LYS A 152 8.43 3.50 7.79
C LYS A 152 9.57 3.88 6.85
N ALA A 153 9.63 5.14 6.43
CA ALA A 153 10.72 5.64 5.59
C ALA A 153 12.09 5.46 6.23
N LYS A 154 12.21 5.72 7.54
CA LYS A 154 13.46 5.49 8.29
C LYS A 154 13.87 4.02 8.29
N VAL A 155 12.91 3.13 8.58
CA VAL A 155 13.15 1.67 8.57
C VAL A 155 13.60 1.21 7.20
N ILE A 156 12.88 1.61 6.14
CA ILE A 156 13.19 1.23 4.76
C ILE A 156 14.60 1.68 4.37
N LYS A 157 14.96 2.94 4.65
CA LYS A 157 16.30 3.47 4.39
C LYS A 157 17.39 2.67 5.13
N GLU A 158 17.11 2.22 6.36
CA GLU A 158 18.05 1.40 7.12
C GLU A 158 18.19 0.00 6.51
N LEU A 159 17.06 -0.66 6.17
CA LEU A 159 17.07 -1.98 5.55
C LEU A 159 17.89 -2.00 4.25
N PHE A 160 17.79 -0.97 3.41
CA PHE A 160 18.53 -0.89 2.15
C PHE A 160 20.05 -0.72 2.31
N LYS A 161 20.58 -0.44 3.50
CA LYS A 161 22.03 -0.53 3.76
C LYS A 161 22.55 -1.98 3.70
N HIS A 162 21.68 -2.96 3.90
CA HIS A 162 22.01 -4.38 3.98
C HIS A 162 21.84 -5.06 2.61
N LYS A 163 22.92 -5.69 2.14
CA LYS A 163 22.92 -6.41 0.86
C LYS A 163 21.88 -7.52 0.83
N GLU A 164 21.74 -8.26 1.94
CA GLU A 164 20.77 -9.34 2.08
C GLU A 164 19.33 -8.87 1.80
N TYR A 165 18.97 -7.69 2.33
CA TYR A 165 17.65 -7.10 2.07
C TYR A 165 17.50 -6.64 0.62
N ARG A 166 18.52 -6.01 0.02
CA ARG A 166 18.48 -5.61 -1.39
C ARG A 166 18.32 -6.81 -2.32
N ASP A 167 19.06 -7.89 -2.05
CA ASP A 167 18.97 -9.14 -2.81
C ASP A 167 17.56 -9.76 -2.68
N TYR A 168 16.95 -9.68 -1.49
CA TYR A 168 15.60 -10.18 -1.23
C TYR A 168 14.54 -9.38 -1.96
N ILE A 169 14.62 -8.06 -1.93
CA ILE A 169 13.67 -7.18 -2.63
C ILE A 169 13.89 -7.20 -4.15
N GLY A 170 15.13 -7.35 -4.60
CA GLY A 170 15.50 -7.34 -6.02
C GLY A 170 15.81 -5.95 -6.58
N THR A 171 16.06 -4.95 -5.70
CA THR A 171 16.47 -3.61 -6.11
C THR A 171 17.48 -3.04 -5.11
N ASP A 172 18.32 -2.12 -5.56
CA ASP A 172 19.32 -1.46 -4.72
C ASP A 172 18.76 -0.32 -3.85
N GLY A 173 17.52 0.10 -4.10
CA GLY A 173 16.87 1.17 -3.36
C GLY A 173 15.64 1.74 -4.07
N PHE A 174 15.14 2.82 -3.53
CA PHE A 174 14.09 3.62 -4.15
C PHE A 174 14.68 4.94 -4.63
N ASP A 175 14.30 5.38 -5.82
CA ASP A 175 14.81 6.60 -6.45
C ASP A 175 14.32 7.87 -5.73
N SER A 176 13.18 7.79 -5.05
CA SER A 176 12.62 8.87 -4.24
C SER A 176 11.88 8.33 -3.04
N ILE A 177 11.96 9.02 -1.89
CA ILE A 177 11.13 8.71 -0.71
C ILE A 177 10.58 10.02 -0.14
N ILE A 178 9.29 10.25 -0.36
CA ILE A 178 8.53 11.37 0.16
C ILE A 178 7.87 10.94 1.47
N THR A 179 8.06 11.71 2.53
CA THR A 179 7.53 11.36 3.84
C THR A 179 6.30 12.19 4.19
N VAL A 180 5.35 11.56 4.87
CA VAL A 180 4.19 12.22 5.48
C VAL A 180 4.17 11.96 6.97
N PRO A 181 3.46 12.79 7.77
CA PRO A 181 3.33 12.56 9.20
C PRO A 181 2.79 11.18 9.51
N GLU A 182 3.38 10.51 10.49
CA GLU A 182 2.94 9.17 10.93
C GLU A 182 1.57 9.23 11.62
N ARG A 183 1.22 10.37 12.24
CA ARG A 183 -0.04 10.56 12.96
C ARG A 183 -0.79 11.80 12.49
N PHE A 184 -2.12 11.74 12.56
CA PHE A 184 -3.04 12.85 12.31
C PHE A 184 -2.93 13.44 10.89
N ALA A 185 -2.54 12.61 9.92
CA ALA A 185 -2.39 13.05 8.54
C ALA A 185 -3.72 13.60 7.95
N CYS A 186 -4.87 13.08 8.40
CA CYS A 186 -6.18 13.58 7.94
C CYS A 186 -6.49 15.03 8.38
N ASN A 187 -5.81 15.54 9.41
CA ASN A 187 -5.96 16.91 9.88
C ASN A 187 -4.98 17.90 9.22
N ARG A 188 -4.10 17.41 8.34
CA ARG A 188 -3.00 18.18 7.73
C ARG A 188 -2.96 18.01 6.20
N ILE A 189 -4.12 17.85 5.57
CA ILE A 189 -4.24 17.52 4.14
C ILE A 189 -3.52 18.53 3.25
N GLU A 190 -3.75 19.84 3.46
CA GLU A 190 -3.16 20.90 2.64
C GLU A 190 -1.63 21.00 2.81
N GLU A 191 -1.15 20.85 4.04
CA GLU A 191 0.28 20.82 4.33
C GLU A 191 0.98 19.62 3.66
N ILE A 192 0.36 18.44 3.76
CA ILE A 192 0.88 17.22 3.15
C ILE A 192 0.84 17.33 1.63
N GLU A 193 -0.24 17.88 1.05
CA GLU A 193 -0.33 18.12 -0.39
C GLU A 193 0.78 19.05 -0.87
N SER A 194 0.99 20.17 -0.17
CA SER A 194 2.06 21.11 -0.50
C SER A 194 3.44 20.45 -0.45
N LYS A 195 3.70 19.64 0.58
CA LYS A 195 4.96 18.90 0.67
C LYS A 195 5.13 17.93 -0.49
N ILE A 196 4.12 17.08 -0.74
CA ILE A 196 4.19 16.09 -1.81
C ILE A 196 4.39 16.76 -3.16
N SER A 197 3.61 17.82 -3.46
CA SER A 197 3.72 18.53 -4.74
C SER A 197 5.09 19.15 -5.00
N ASN A 198 5.81 19.54 -3.94
CA ASN A 198 7.16 20.10 -4.05
C ASN A 198 8.26 19.02 -4.16
N GLU A 199 7.99 17.80 -3.70
CA GLU A 199 8.97 16.72 -3.66
C GLU A 199 8.76 15.67 -4.76
N LEU A 200 7.65 15.71 -5.50
CA LEU A 200 7.42 14.82 -6.64
C LEU A 200 8.41 15.13 -7.76
N ASP A 201 8.96 14.07 -8.35
CA ASP A 201 9.92 14.13 -9.46
C ASP A 201 9.35 13.41 -10.68
N ASP A 202 9.28 14.13 -11.81
CA ASP A 202 8.78 13.61 -13.10
C ASP A 202 9.69 12.52 -13.72
N ASN A 203 10.90 12.33 -13.18
CA ASN A 203 11.77 11.23 -13.60
C ASN A 203 11.42 9.90 -12.92
N ILE A 204 10.46 9.87 -12.00
CA ILE A 204 9.97 8.66 -11.37
C ILE A 204 8.81 8.08 -12.18
N ASP A 205 8.91 6.81 -12.54
CA ASP A 205 7.87 6.14 -13.33
C ASP A 205 6.66 5.76 -12.48
N VAL A 206 6.90 5.28 -11.26
CA VAL A 206 5.85 4.81 -10.34
C VAL A 206 6.10 5.30 -8.92
N TYR A 207 5.12 5.93 -8.32
CA TYR A 207 5.07 6.15 -6.87
C TYR A 207 4.17 5.14 -6.19
N LEU A 208 4.75 4.33 -5.31
CA LEU A 208 4.00 3.48 -4.39
C LEU A 208 3.65 4.28 -3.14
N TYR A 209 2.38 4.35 -2.79
CA TYR A 209 2.01 5.11 -1.61
C TYR A 209 1.27 4.28 -0.57
N GLY A 210 1.52 4.62 0.71
CA GLY A 210 0.87 4.02 1.88
C GLY A 210 0.77 5.05 2.98
N ILE A 211 -0.21 5.96 2.88
CA ILE A 211 -0.39 7.13 3.75
C ILE A 211 -1.69 7.06 4.59
N GLY A 212 -2.18 5.85 4.82
CA GLY A 212 -3.38 5.62 5.62
C GLY A 212 -4.63 6.27 5.02
N ILE A 213 -5.54 6.73 5.87
CA ILE A 213 -6.83 7.32 5.45
C ILE A 213 -6.68 8.63 4.67
N SER A 214 -5.60 9.39 4.90
CA SER A 214 -5.37 10.67 4.19
C SER A 214 -5.28 10.52 2.67
N LYS A 215 -4.95 9.33 2.18
CA LYS A 215 -4.97 9.00 0.74
C LYS A 215 -6.31 9.31 0.07
N LEU A 216 -7.42 9.14 0.80
CA LEU A 216 -8.76 9.39 0.26
C LEU A 216 -8.94 10.85 -0.19
N ALA A 217 -8.31 11.80 0.51
CA ALA A 217 -8.38 13.21 0.15
C ALA A 217 -7.25 13.67 -0.78
N LEU A 218 -6.12 12.95 -0.79
CA LEU A 218 -4.89 13.39 -1.44
C LEU A 218 -4.59 12.72 -2.77
N ALA A 219 -4.81 11.39 -2.87
CA ALA A 219 -4.27 10.59 -3.96
C ALA A 219 -4.67 11.10 -5.35
N HIS A 220 -5.94 11.44 -5.56
CA HIS A 220 -6.44 11.95 -6.84
C HIS A 220 -5.75 13.25 -7.31
N ARG A 221 -5.09 13.96 -6.39
CA ARG A 221 -4.41 15.24 -6.68
C ARG A 221 -2.99 15.04 -7.20
N PHE A 222 -2.36 13.90 -6.94
CA PHE A 222 -0.95 13.64 -7.29
C PHE A 222 -0.69 13.81 -8.78
N LYS A 223 -1.62 13.35 -9.63
CA LYS A 223 -1.51 13.48 -11.09
C LYS A 223 -1.54 14.93 -11.62
N LYS A 224 -1.77 15.92 -10.77
CA LYS A 224 -1.62 17.34 -11.13
C LYS A 224 -0.17 17.80 -11.07
N TYR A 225 0.67 17.07 -10.35
CA TYR A 225 2.02 17.48 -10.00
C TYR A 225 3.10 16.61 -10.63
N SER A 226 2.75 15.43 -11.16
CA SER A 226 3.68 14.54 -11.84
C SER A 226 2.97 13.62 -12.84
N ASN A 227 3.71 13.24 -13.89
CA ASN A 227 3.27 12.27 -14.90
C ASN A 227 3.44 10.82 -14.46
N SER A 228 3.91 10.57 -13.25
CA SER A 228 4.09 9.23 -12.69
C SER A 228 2.77 8.47 -12.54
N ILE A 229 2.86 7.17 -12.45
CA ILE A 229 1.76 6.31 -11.99
C ILE A 229 1.77 6.26 -10.47
N PHE A 230 0.61 6.39 -9.84
CA PHE A 230 0.46 6.35 -8.37
C PHE A 230 -0.34 5.13 -7.95
N ILE A 231 0.25 4.26 -7.11
CA ILE A 231 -0.36 2.99 -6.69
C ILE A 231 -0.45 2.93 -5.17
N ASP A 232 -1.67 2.83 -4.64
CA ASP A 232 -1.91 2.57 -3.23
C ASP A 232 -1.58 1.11 -2.89
N ILE A 233 -0.46 0.90 -2.24
CA ILE A 233 -0.06 -0.43 -1.78
C ILE A 233 -0.46 -0.72 -0.34
N GLY A 234 -0.99 0.25 0.39
CA GLY A 234 -1.48 0.07 1.77
C GLY A 234 -0.52 -0.69 2.66
N CYS A 235 -0.92 -1.90 3.10
CA CYS A 235 -0.10 -2.79 3.94
C CYS A 235 1.19 -3.26 3.23
N GLY A 236 1.27 -3.18 1.90
CA GLY A 236 2.50 -3.42 1.15
C GLY A 236 3.65 -2.52 1.59
N MET A 237 3.34 -1.31 2.04
CA MET A 237 4.35 -0.42 2.63
C MET A 237 4.93 -0.97 3.93
N SER A 238 4.10 -1.64 4.75
CA SER A 238 4.58 -2.33 5.95
C SER A 238 5.41 -3.56 5.60
N ALA A 239 5.03 -4.30 4.53
CA ALA A 239 5.85 -5.42 4.05
C ALA A 239 7.24 -4.93 3.62
N ILE A 240 7.34 -3.88 2.79
CA ILE A 240 8.60 -3.28 2.38
C ILE A 240 9.43 -2.79 3.60
N ALA A 241 8.77 -2.32 4.65
CA ALA A 241 9.43 -1.94 5.90
C ALA A 241 9.78 -3.14 6.82
N GLY A 242 9.55 -4.39 6.37
CA GLY A 242 9.81 -5.58 7.20
C GLY A 242 8.87 -5.74 8.39
N LEU A 243 7.68 -5.15 8.33
CA LEU A 243 6.74 -5.01 9.46
C LEU A 243 5.35 -5.59 9.14
N VAL A 244 5.24 -6.47 8.16
CA VAL A 244 3.97 -7.08 7.81
C VAL A 244 3.55 -8.08 8.89
N GLY A 245 2.31 -7.98 9.36
CA GLY A 245 1.77 -8.88 10.35
C GLY A 245 1.39 -10.25 9.78
N ASN A 246 1.40 -11.27 10.63
CA ASN A 246 0.99 -12.63 10.26
C ASN A 246 -0.52 -12.72 9.93
N ASP A 247 -1.28 -11.69 10.30
CA ASP A 247 -2.70 -11.54 9.96
C ASP A 247 -2.92 -10.98 8.55
N ARG A 248 -1.82 -10.78 7.77
CA ARG A 248 -1.84 -10.26 6.41
C ARG A 248 -1.50 -11.35 5.40
N PRO A 249 -2.42 -12.24 5.10
CA PRO A 249 -2.19 -13.43 4.28
C PRO A 249 -1.76 -13.13 2.84
N TYR A 250 -2.03 -11.92 2.36
CA TYR A 250 -1.71 -11.48 1.00
C TYR A 250 -0.21 -11.53 0.66
N PHE A 251 0.64 -11.49 1.69
CA PHE A 251 2.08 -11.48 1.53
C PHE A 251 2.73 -12.85 1.76
N GLY A 252 1.94 -13.87 2.14
CA GLY A 252 2.31 -15.28 2.19
C GLY A 252 3.72 -15.56 2.70
N ASN A 253 4.63 -15.84 1.78
CA ASN A 253 6.02 -16.12 2.07
C ASN A 253 6.92 -14.88 2.21
N TRP A 254 6.34 -13.70 2.37
CA TRP A 254 7.14 -12.50 2.60
C TRP A 254 7.94 -12.63 3.89
N VAL A 255 9.25 -12.41 3.80
CA VAL A 255 10.14 -12.48 4.94
C VAL A 255 10.30 -11.09 5.53
N ASN A 256 9.92 -10.94 6.79
CA ASN A 256 10.19 -9.71 7.52
C ASN A 256 11.67 -9.61 7.87
N HIS A 257 12.28 -8.49 7.51
CA HIS A 257 13.65 -8.15 7.90
C HIS A 257 13.60 -7.02 8.91
N ARG A 258 14.40 -7.15 9.98
CA ARG A 258 14.57 -6.10 10.98
C ARG A 258 16.05 -5.89 11.26
N VAL A 259 16.42 -4.67 11.58
CA VAL A 259 17.80 -4.31 11.90
C VAL A 259 17.97 -4.31 13.41
N LYS A 260 18.98 -5.04 13.93
CA LYS A 260 19.35 -5.04 15.36
C LYS A 260 19.79 -3.65 15.79
N HIS A 261 19.42 -3.26 16.99
CA HIS A 261 19.74 -1.97 17.60
C HIS A 261 19.14 -0.73 16.91
N PHE A 262 18.28 -0.91 15.90
CA PHE A 262 17.52 0.19 15.32
C PHE A 262 16.39 0.60 16.28
N ASP A 263 16.18 1.91 16.40
CA ASP A 263 15.08 2.43 17.21
C ASP A 263 13.75 2.38 16.45
N TYR A 264 12.90 1.41 16.79
CA TYR A 264 11.55 1.25 16.25
C TYR A 264 10.50 2.09 16.98
N ASN A 265 10.86 2.93 17.95
CA ASN A 265 9.91 3.80 18.63
C ASN A 265 9.29 4.78 17.64
N GLY A 266 7.96 4.90 17.68
CA GLY A 266 7.22 5.75 16.76
C GLY A 266 6.97 5.15 15.37
N VAL A 267 7.53 3.99 15.07
CA VAL A 267 7.18 3.20 13.89
C VAL A 267 5.92 2.42 14.20
N ASP A 268 4.98 2.42 13.28
CA ASP A 268 3.80 1.59 13.41
C ASP A 268 4.14 0.13 13.13
N LEU A 269 4.42 -0.57 14.18
CA LEU A 269 4.56 -2.01 14.15
C LEU A 269 3.16 -2.62 14.06
N MET A 270 2.78 -3.11 12.91
CA MET A 270 1.48 -3.79 12.72
C MET A 270 1.42 -5.11 13.49
N ASP A 271 2.59 -5.71 13.79
CA ASP A 271 2.68 -6.90 14.61
C ASP A 271 3.97 -6.87 15.44
N SER A 272 3.84 -7.17 16.73
CA SER A 272 4.98 -7.41 17.64
C SER A 272 5.53 -8.83 17.53
N ASN A 273 4.94 -9.68 16.68
CA ASN A 273 5.35 -11.07 16.56
C ASN A 273 6.69 -11.17 15.81
N GLU A 274 7.71 -11.65 16.52
CA GLU A 274 9.07 -11.83 16.00
C GLU A 274 9.29 -13.20 15.31
N HIS A 275 8.26 -14.03 15.20
CA HIS A 275 8.38 -15.32 14.53
C HIS A 275 8.65 -15.14 13.03
N GLY A 276 9.71 -15.79 12.56
CA GLY A 276 10.12 -15.74 11.16
C GLY A 276 10.81 -14.45 10.72
N VAL A 277 11.16 -13.57 11.68
CA VAL A 277 11.93 -12.36 11.38
C VAL A 277 13.40 -12.70 11.12
N VAL A 278 13.92 -12.21 10.02
CA VAL A 278 15.37 -12.21 9.74
C VAL A 278 15.99 -10.94 10.32
N TRP A 279 16.89 -11.12 11.29
CA TRP A 279 17.59 -10.04 11.95
C TRP A 279 18.89 -9.71 11.22
N LEU A 280 18.98 -8.49 10.71
CA LEU A 280 20.18 -7.92 10.10
C LEU A 280 21.04 -7.26 11.17
N GLU A 281 22.36 -7.34 11.03
CA GLU A 281 23.30 -6.70 11.98
C GLU A 281 23.30 -5.19 11.74
N GLY A 282 22.83 -4.43 12.73
CA GLY A 282 22.90 -2.97 12.73
C GLY A 282 24.26 -2.44 13.21
N GLU A 283 24.53 -1.18 12.93
CA GLU A 283 25.67 -0.50 13.53
C GLU A 283 25.50 -0.45 15.06
N LYS A 284 26.45 -1.01 15.79
CA LYS A 284 26.50 -0.83 17.23
C LYS A 284 26.83 0.64 17.50
N HIS A 285 25.86 1.42 17.94
CA HIS A 285 26.18 2.71 18.54
C HIS A 285 27.05 2.46 19.77
N VAL A 286 28.34 2.60 19.62
CA VAL A 286 29.25 2.69 20.74
C VAL A 286 28.95 4.03 21.42
N ASN A 287 28.15 3.99 22.47
CA ASN A 287 27.97 5.16 23.33
C ASN A 287 29.37 5.49 23.93
N ASN A 288 29.98 6.52 23.41
CA ASN A 288 31.16 7.17 24.03
C ASN A 288 30.68 8.07 25.17
#